data_25a6209997c5b51f3ab6300dea454eba
#
_entry.id   25a6209997c5b51f3ab6300dea454eba
#
_cell.length_a   1.000
_cell.length_b   1.000
_cell.length_c   1.000
_cell.angle_alpha   90.00
_cell.angle_beta   90.00
_cell.angle_gamma   90.00
#
_symmetry.space_group_name_H-M   'P 1'
#
loop_
_entity.id
_entity.type
_entity.pdbx_description
1 polymer ?
#
loop_
_entity_poly.entity_id
_entity_poly.type
_entity_poly.pdbx_seq_one_letter_code
_entity_poly.pdbx_strand_id
1 'polypeptide(L)' 'MPSAFVLLNTQIGREENIIRDLKNLEEVKEVFRVYGVYDIIAKVESGTMDKVKETITWKLRNLKGVKSTLTLIVTK' A
#
# COMPACT_ATOMS: atom_id res chain seq x y z
N MET A 1 5.16 16.63 0.34
CA MET A 1 3.83 16.04 0.40
C MET A 1 3.79 14.93 1.45
N PRO A 2 2.72 14.85 2.25
CA PRO A 2 2.60 13.78 3.24
C PRO A 2 2.66 12.40 2.57
N SER A 3 3.34 11.49 3.20
CA SER A 3 3.50 10.15 2.65
C SER A 3 3.54 9.08 3.74
N ALA A 4 3.31 7.85 3.30
CA ALA A 4 3.39 6.68 4.16
C ALA A 4 3.88 5.50 3.35
N PHE A 5 4.54 4.57 4.01
CA PHE A 5 4.84 3.27 3.43
C PHE A 5 3.88 2.25 4.03
N VAL A 6 3.29 1.45 3.18
CA VAL A 6 2.39 0.39 3.62
C VAL A 6 3.00 -0.94 3.22
N LEU A 7 3.22 -1.79 4.20
CA LEU A 7 3.72 -3.14 3.97
C LEU A 7 2.52 -4.06 3.98
N LEU A 8 2.43 -4.92 2.96
CA LEU A 8 1.28 -5.79 2.79
C LEU A 8 1.70 -7.25 2.72
N ASN A 9 0.93 -8.08 3.40
CA ASN A 9 0.98 -9.52 3.21
C ASN A 9 -0.19 -9.91 2.32
N THR A 10 0.08 -10.81 1.38
CA THR A 10 -0.89 -11.20 0.37
C THR A 10 -1.19 -12.68 0.44
N GLN A 11 -2.35 -13.07 -0.05
CA GLN A 11 -2.68 -14.47 -0.26
C GLN A 11 -1.81 -15.02 -1.39
N ILE A 12 -1.39 -16.26 -1.25
CA ILE A 12 -0.57 -16.94 -2.26
C ILE A 12 -1.28 -16.87 -3.61
N GLY A 13 -0.54 -16.43 -4.64
CA GLY A 13 -1.07 -16.34 -5.98
C GLY A 13 -1.77 -15.02 -6.31
N ARG A 14 -1.88 -14.11 -5.33
CA ARG A 14 -2.55 -12.82 -5.55
C ARG A 14 -1.60 -11.64 -5.68
N GLU A 15 -0.31 -11.88 -5.56
CA GLU A 15 0.70 -10.81 -5.53
C GLU A 15 0.63 -9.91 -6.76
N GLU A 16 0.59 -10.51 -7.94
CA GLU A 16 0.57 -9.72 -9.18
C GLU A 16 -0.70 -8.91 -9.33
N ASN A 17 -1.85 -9.49 -8.93
CA ASN A 17 -3.12 -8.78 -8.98
C ASN A 17 -3.11 -7.56 -8.07
N ILE A 18 -2.57 -7.72 -6.86
CA ILE A 18 -2.50 -6.63 -5.90
C ILE A 18 -1.54 -5.55 -6.40
N ILE A 19 -0.39 -5.93 -6.95
CA ILE A 19 0.56 -4.96 -7.49
C ILE A 19 -0.10 -4.15 -8.60
N ARG A 20 -0.82 -4.81 -9.51
CA ARG A 20 -1.53 -4.12 -10.59
C ARG A 20 -2.57 -3.16 -10.03
N ASP A 21 -3.37 -3.61 -9.06
CA ASP A 21 -4.40 -2.77 -8.46
C ASP A 21 -3.80 -1.57 -7.74
N LEU A 22 -2.68 -1.78 -7.03
CA LEU A 22 -1.98 -0.69 -6.37
C LEU A 22 -1.48 0.35 -7.36
N LYS A 23 -0.90 -0.10 -8.47
CA LYS A 23 -0.37 0.81 -9.49
C LYS A 23 -1.47 1.63 -10.16
N ASN A 24 -2.70 1.18 -10.11
CA ASN A 24 -3.84 1.91 -10.67
C ASN A 24 -4.38 2.98 -9.72
N LEU A 25 -3.92 3.02 -8.48
CA LEU A 25 -4.34 4.04 -7.53
C LEU A 25 -3.47 5.28 -7.68
N GLU A 26 -4.13 6.42 -7.85
CA GLU A 26 -3.44 7.68 -8.08
C GLU A 26 -2.49 8.04 -6.94
N GLU A 27 -2.88 7.75 -5.71
CA GLU A 27 -2.10 8.08 -4.52
C GLU A 27 -0.91 7.16 -4.29
N VAL A 28 -0.86 6.01 -4.96
CA VAL A 28 0.25 5.08 -4.84
C VAL A 28 1.33 5.46 -5.84
N LYS A 29 2.48 5.87 -5.33
CA LYS A 29 3.57 6.40 -6.16
C LYS A 29 4.61 5.37 -6.51
N GLU A 30 4.85 4.42 -5.62
CA GLU A 30 5.82 3.36 -5.85
C GLU A 30 5.31 2.06 -5.25
N VAL A 31 5.60 0.96 -5.92
CA VAL A 31 5.24 -0.38 -5.44
C VAL A 31 6.46 -1.27 -5.62
N PHE A 32 6.84 -1.96 -4.56
CA PHE A 32 7.96 -2.89 -4.58
C PHE A 32 7.50 -4.26 -4.13
N ARG A 33 7.88 -5.28 -4.88
CA ARG A 33 7.72 -6.65 -4.44
C ARG A 33 8.97 -7.00 -3.63
N VAL A 34 8.79 -7.47 -2.41
CA VAL A 34 9.90 -7.75 -1.50
C VAL A 34 9.84 -9.18 -1.01
N TYR A 35 10.91 -9.59 -0.38
CA TYR A 35 11.04 -10.94 0.13
C TYR A 35 11.32 -10.87 1.64
N GLY A 36 10.46 -11.49 2.44
CA GLY A 36 10.63 -11.46 3.89
C GLY A 36 9.31 -11.58 4.62
N VAL A 37 9.20 -10.88 5.74
CA VAL A 37 7.97 -10.94 6.56
C VAL A 37 6.77 -10.40 5.81
N TYR A 38 6.98 -9.40 4.98
CA TYR A 38 5.94 -8.84 4.12
C TYR A 38 6.27 -9.09 2.66
N ASP A 39 5.26 -9.04 1.80
CA ASP A 39 5.40 -9.40 0.39
C ASP A 39 5.51 -8.19 -0.52
N ILE A 40 4.87 -7.08 -0.15
CA ILE A 40 4.79 -5.89 -0.98
C ILE A 40 4.96 -4.65 -0.11
N ILE A 41 5.66 -3.64 -0.65
CA ILE A 41 5.74 -2.32 -0.05
C ILE A 41 5.16 -1.33 -1.05
N ALA A 42 4.23 -0.50 -0.59
CA ALA A 42 3.64 0.56 -1.40
C ALA A 42 3.91 1.92 -0.75
N LYS A 43 4.32 2.89 -1.56
CA LYS A 43 4.47 4.26 -1.10
C LYS A 43 3.24 5.05 -1.48
N VAL A 44 2.57 5.62 -0.49
CA VAL A 44 1.34 6.40 -0.67
C VAL A 44 1.64 7.86 -0.39
N GLU A 45 1.27 8.74 -1.31
CA GLU A 45 1.45 10.18 -1.19
C GLU A 45 0.20 10.91 -1.62
N SER A 46 -0.11 12.01 -0.93
CA SER A 46 -1.21 12.88 -1.34
C SER A 46 -0.98 14.27 -0.78
N GLY A 47 -1.88 15.20 -1.10
CA GLY A 47 -1.75 16.60 -0.66
C GLY A 47 -1.91 16.79 0.84
N THR A 48 -2.64 15.91 1.51
CA THR A 48 -2.86 16.01 2.95
C THR A 48 -2.66 14.65 3.60
N MET A 49 -2.33 14.64 4.89
CA MET A 49 -2.20 13.40 5.64
C MET A 49 -3.55 12.69 5.78
N ASP A 50 -4.63 13.45 5.89
CA ASP A 50 -5.97 12.84 5.95
C ASP A 50 -6.27 12.03 4.70
N LYS A 51 -5.90 12.56 3.53
CA LYS A 51 -6.09 11.84 2.28
C LYS A 51 -5.22 10.58 2.20
N VAL A 52 -3.99 10.65 2.70
CA VAL A 52 -3.11 9.48 2.78
C VAL A 52 -3.76 8.40 3.64
N LYS A 53 -4.25 8.77 4.81
CA LYS A 53 -4.89 7.82 5.72
C LYS A 53 -6.17 7.23 5.13
N GLU A 54 -6.98 8.05 4.47
CA GLU A 54 -8.19 7.57 3.79
C GLU A 54 -7.86 6.55 2.71
N THR A 55 -6.85 6.85 1.91
CA THR A 55 -6.43 5.94 0.84
C THR A 55 -6.03 4.59 1.40
N ILE A 56 -5.24 4.59 2.47
CA ILE A 56 -4.80 3.35 3.10
C ILE A 56 -5.99 2.58 3.65
N THR A 57 -6.85 3.25 4.41
CA THR A 57 -7.97 2.59 5.09
C THR A 57 -9.00 2.05 4.12
N TRP A 58 -9.37 2.85 3.11
CA TRP A 58 -10.50 2.51 2.25
C TRP A 58 -10.10 1.83 0.94
N LYS A 59 -8.88 2.06 0.45
CA LYS A 59 -8.44 1.49 -0.82
C LYS A 59 -7.46 0.34 -0.63
N LEU A 60 -6.35 0.56 0.06
CA LEU A 60 -5.33 -0.47 0.18
C LEU A 60 -5.78 -1.67 1.00
N ARG A 61 -6.38 -1.41 2.15
CA ARG A 61 -6.79 -2.50 3.06
C ARG A 61 -7.93 -3.33 2.50
N ASN A 62 -8.66 -2.80 1.53
CA ASN A 62 -9.79 -3.49 0.93
C ASN A 62 -9.46 -4.15 -0.41
N LEU A 63 -8.23 -4.12 -0.84
CA LEU A 63 -7.83 -4.82 -2.06
C LEU A 63 -7.99 -6.32 -1.86
N LYS A 64 -8.55 -6.97 -2.88
CA LYS A 64 -8.78 -8.41 -2.81
C LYS A 64 -7.45 -9.16 -2.76
N GLY A 65 -7.32 -10.04 -1.78
CA GLY A 65 -6.10 -10.83 -1.60
C GLY A 65 -5.14 -10.30 -0.57
N VAL A 66 -5.41 -9.12 0.01
CA VAL A 66 -4.59 -8.58 1.10
C VAL A 66 -4.96 -9.30 2.39
N LYS A 67 -3.95 -9.87 3.06
CA LYS A 67 -4.14 -10.57 4.33
C LYS A 67 -3.95 -9.64 5.52
N SER A 68 -2.89 -8.86 5.51
CA SER A 68 -2.59 -7.93 6.59
C SER A 68 -1.76 -6.77 6.07
N THR A 69 -1.78 -5.67 6.79
CA THR A 69 -1.03 -4.47 6.43
C THR A 69 -0.37 -3.89 7.66
N LEU A 70 0.76 -3.24 7.43
CA LEU A 70 1.45 -2.44 8.44
C LEU A 70 1.75 -1.09 7.81
N THR A 71 1.29 -0.02 8.46
CA THR A 71 1.47 1.33 7.92
C THR A 71 2.56 2.06 8.69
N LEU A 72 3.50 2.65 7.94
CA LEU A 72 4.57 3.47 8.49
C LEU A 72 4.38 4.88 7.94
N ILE A 73 4.00 5.82 8.82
CA ILE A 73 3.82 7.21 8.43
C ILE A 73 5.18 7.89 8.39
N VAL A 74 5.46 8.57 7.29
CA VAL A 74 6.70 9.33 7.17
C VAL A 74 6.51 10.67 7.87
N THR A 75 7.34 10.92 8.89
CA THR A 75 7.21 12.15 9.68
C THR A 75 8.26 13.20 9.31
N LYS A 76 9.27 12.80 8.53
CA LYS A 76 10.33 13.75 8.22
C LYS A 76 11.07 13.39 6.94
#